data_daf2207a0df9ed007b3db7e055a9af10
#
_entry.id   daf2207a0df9ed007b3db7e055a9af10
#
_cell.length_a   1.000
_cell.length_b   1.000
_cell.length_c   1.000
_cell.angle_alpha   90.00
_cell.angle_beta   90.00
_cell.angle_gamma   90.00
#
_symmetry.space_group_name_H-M   'P 1'
#
loop_
_entity.id
_entity.type
_entity.pdbx_description
1 polymer ?
#
loop_
_entity_poly.entity_id
_entity_poly.type
_entity_poly.pdbx_seq_one_letter_code
_entity_poly.pdbx_strand_id
1 'polypeptide(L)'
;MIPDKLEKIDRSQFLTFLDTTPSGDTPTYALLGIGITDYGIAYNPQVETEKWIIEKNARTDHTSNQKQGSVSQKAYKGDPCFEFIHAGIDKLNYKTHILDIDRWNGTDGSYPAKMSDGVVAITSYMGETATIEYDLYYDGDTVEGTVSIADGIPTFTPKA
;
A
#
# COMPACT_ATOMS: atom_id res chain seq x y z
N MET A 1 -4.23 -32.11 7.38
CA MET A 1 -3.58 -32.02 8.72
C MET A 1 -3.87 -30.65 9.30
N ILE A 2 -4.39 -30.58 10.51
CA ILE A 2 -4.57 -29.31 11.22
C ILE A 2 -3.30 -29.10 12.04
N PRO A 3 -2.61 -27.94 11.88
CA PRO A 3 -1.43 -27.66 12.68
C PRO A 3 -1.73 -27.62 14.19
N ASP A 4 -0.82 -28.08 15.00
CA ASP A 4 -0.98 -28.11 16.46
C ASP A 4 -1.04 -26.73 17.10
N LYS A 5 -0.50 -25.72 16.41
CA LYS A 5 -0.46 -24.35 16.88
C LYS A 5 -0.80 -23.37 15.76
N LEU A 6 -1.86 -22.60 15.99
CA LEU A 6 -2.25 -21.49 15.12
C LEU A 6 -2.11 -20.19 15.91
N GLU A 7 -1.54 -19.19 15.27
CA GLU A 7 -1.39 -17.86 15.85
C GLU A 7 -2.11 -16.84 14.97
N LYS A 8 -3.03 -16.08 15.56
CA LYS A 8 -3.76 -15.04 14.86
C LYS A 8 -2.85 -13.85 14.63
N ILE A 9 -2.76 -13.41 13.38
CA ILE A 9 -2.00 -12.22 13.01
C ILE A 9 -2.83 -10.97 13.32
N ASP A 10 -2.26 -10.06 14.09
CA ASP A 10 -2.88 -8.78 14.42
C ASP A 10 -2.72 -7.78 13.27
N ARG A 11 -3.71 -6.87 13.09
CA ARG A 11 -3.66 -5.84 12.04
C ARG A 11 -2.41 -4.96 12.15
N SER A 12 -1.90 -4.72 13.34
CA SER A 12 -0.71 -3.91 13.58
C SER A 12 0.58 -4.51 12.99
N GLN A 13 0.54 -5.78 12.57
CA GLN A 13 1.66 -6.44 11.91
C GLN A 13 1.76 -6.15 10.40
N PHE A 14 0.83 -5.38 9.86
CA PHE A 14 0.85 -4.92 8.47
C PHE A 14 1.04 -3.41 8.46
N LEU A 15 2.15 -2.95 7.92
CA LEU A 15 2.51 -1.54 7.88
C LEU A 15 2.57 -1.03 6.46
N THR A 16 2.11 0.19 6.24
CA THR A 16 2.25 0.89 4.95
C THR A 16 2.88 2.25 5.18
N PHE A 17 3.91 2.56 4.40
CA PHE A 17 4.58 3.84 4.41
C PHE A 17 4.45 4.51 3.04
N LEU A 18 4.35 5.83 3.04
CA LEU A 18 4.38 6.63 1.83
C LEU A 18 5.68 7.44 1.79
N ASP A 19 6.31 7.48 0.62
CA ASP A 19 7.48 8.34 0.40
C ASP A 19 7.01 9.77 0.16
N THR A 20 7.37 10.67 1.07
CA THR A 20 6.99 12.09 0.99
C THR A 20 7.91 12.90 0.09
N THR A 21 9.02 12.33 -0.37
CA THR A 21 9.99 12.94 -1.28
C THR A 21 10.29 12.04 -2.48
N PRO A 22 9.27 11.72 -3.31
CA PRO A 22 9.44 10.73 -4.38
C PRO A 22 10.37 11.17 -5.50
N SER A 23 10.61 12.47 -5.62
CA SER A 23 11.54 13.03 -6.61
C SER A 23 12.99 13.15 -6.10
N GLY A 24 13.22 12.85 -4.82
CA GLY A 24 14.53 12.93 -4.20
C GLY A 24 15.35 11.66 -4.37
N ASP A 25 16.64 11.76 -4.16
CA ASP A 25 17.56 10.61 -4.23
C ASP A 25 17.40 9.67 -3.04
N THR A 26 16.95 10.19 -1.90
CA THR A 26 16.72 9.43 -0.68
C THR A 26 15.24 9.51 -0.29
N PRO A 27 14.57 8.38 -0.11
CA PRO A 27 13.15 8.39 0.29
C PRO A 27 12.99 8.88 1.73
N THR A 28 11.89 9.59 1.97
CA THR A 28 11.45 9.99 3.31
C THR A 28 10.10 9.36 3.57
N TYR A 29 10.08 8.29 4.36
CA TYR A 29 8.87 7.52 4.60
C TYR A 29 8.05 8.08 5.75
N ALA A 30 6.75 8.21 5.52
CA ALA A 30 5.75 8.54 6.52
C ALA A 30 4.80 7.36 6.72
N LEU A 31 4.55 7.00 7.98
CA LEU A 31 3.64 5.91 8.31
C LEU A 31 2.19 6.28 7.97
N LEU A 32 1.55 5.42 7.21
CA LEU A 32 0.12 5.49 6.92
C LEU A 32 -0.65 4.82 8.07
N GLY A 33 -1.09 5.59 9.05
CA GLY A 33 -1.73 4.99 10.22
C GLY A 33 -2.44 5.98 11.15
N ILE A 34 -1.85 7.14 11.36
CA ILE A 34 -2.41 8.14 12.30
C ILE A 34 -3.75 8.67 11.77
N GLY A 35 -4.80 8.52 12.56
CA GLY A 35 -6.15 8.97 12.16
C GLY A 35 -6.84 8.05 11.15
N ILE A 36 -6.28 6.89 10.88
CA ILE A 36 -6.81 5.91 9.93
C ILE A 36 -7.23 4.66 10.68
N THR A 37 -8.47 4.24 10.50
CA THR A 37 -9.02 3.05 11.17
C THR A 37 -9.08 1.84 10.27
N ASP A 38 -9.05 2.02 8.95
CA ASP A 38 -9.11 0.94 7.98
C ASP A 38 -8.32 1.29 6.73
N TYR A 39 -7.52 0.34 6.26
CA TYR A 39 -6.85 0.38 4.97
C TYR A 39 -6.62 -1.04 4.49
N GLY A 40 -7.06 -1.32 3.29
CA GLY A 40 -6.84 -2.58 2.61
C GLY A 40 -6.57 -2.36 1.14
N ILE A 41 -5.86 -3.29 0.52
CA ILE A 41 -5.51 -3.22 -0.90
C ILE A 41 -6.50 -4.10 -1.68
N ALA A 42 -7.28 -3.48 -2.57
CA ALA A 42 -8.11 -4.18 -3.53
C ALA A 42 -7.25 -4.48 -4.77
N TYR A 43 -7.14 -5.74 -5.12
CA TYR A 43 -6.30 -6.14 -6.26
C TYR A 43 -6.98 -5.94 -7.60
N ASN A 44 -8.31 -5.93 -7.64
CA ASN A 44 -9.11 -5.74 -8.86
C ASN A 44 -8.57 -6.57 -10.03
N PRO A 45 -8.57 -7.92 -9.90
CA PRO A 45 -7.96 -8.78 -10.90
C PRO A 45 -8.66 -8.65 -12.26
N GLN A 46 -7.86 -8.55 -13.30
CA GLN A 46 -8.34 -8.57 -14.68
C GLN A 46 -8.21 -9.99 -15.21
N VAL A 47 -9.33 -10.55 -15.64
CA VAL A 47 -9.39 -11.93 -16.13
C VAL A 47 -10.00 -11.98 -17.51
N GLU A 48 -9.49 -12.89 -18.34
CA GLU A 48 -10.04 -13.19 -19.65
C GLU A 48 -10.51 -14.64 -19.68
N THR A 49 -11.65 -14.86 -20.31
CA THR A 49 -12.24 -16.19 -20.39
C THR A 49 -12.40 -16.58 -21.86
N GLU A 50 -11.89 -17.74 -22.20
CA GLU A 50 -11.92 -18.28 -23.56
C GLU A 50 -12.39 -19.72 -23.53
N LYS A 51 -13.17 -20.14 -24.53
CA LYS A 51 -13.61 -21.51 -24.69
C LYS A 51 -13.31 -21.99 -26.12
N TRP A 52 -12.49 -22.98 -26.23
CA TRP A 52 -12.24 -23.60 -27.53
C TRP A 52 -13.38 -24.54 -27.94
N ILE A 53 -13.57 -24.70 -29.23
CA ILE A 53 -14.70 -25.48 -29.78
C ILE A 53 -14.69 -26.96 -29.37
N ILE A 54 -13.53 -27.46 -28.95
CA ILE A 54 -13.34 -28.87 -28.50
C ILE A 54 -13.53 -29.05 -27.00
N GLU A 55 -13.78 -27.97 -26.26
CA GLU A 55 -13.87 -27.99 -24.80
C GLU A 55 -15.31 -27.86 -24.33
N LYS A 56 -15.63 -28.52 -23.21
CA LYS A 56 -16.93 -28.36 -22.54
C LYS A 56 -16.99 -27.10 -21.69
N ASN A 57 -15.88 -26.75 -21.06
CA ASN A 57 -15.77 -25.65 -20.12
C ASN A 57 -14.79 -24.59 -20.63
N ALA A 58 -15.01 -23.35 -20.25
CA ALA A 58 -14.12 -22.25 -20.56
C ALA A 58 -12.84 -22.27 -19.72
N ARG A 59 -11.78 -21.71 -20.28
CA ARG A 59 -10.52 -21.43 -19.58
C ARG A 59 -10.53 -19.99 -19.10
N THR A 60 -9.89 -19.74 -17.97
CA THR A 60 -9.76 -18.39 -17.41
C THR A 60 -8.30 -18.05 -17.20
N ASP A 61 -7.87 -16.94 -17.73
CA ASP A 61 -6.54 -16.39 -17.55
C ASP A 61 -6.59 -15.12 -16.72
N HIS A 62 -5.78 -15.05 -15.66
CA HIS A 62 -5.59 -13.86 -14.87
C HIS A 62 -4.45 -13.03 -15.49
N THR A 63 -4.80 -11.93 -16.15
CA THR A 63 -3.85 -11.19 -17.00
C THR A 63 -3.10 -10.09 -16.25
N SER A 64 -3.78 -9.41 -15.32
CA SER A 64 -3.17 -8.32 -14.54
C SER A 64 -3.97 -8.00 -13.28
N ASN A 65 -3.41 -7.15 -12.43
CA ASN A 65 -4.08 -6.56 -11.29
C ASN A 65 -4.05 -5.04 -11.41
N GLN A 66 -5.11 -4.39 -10.94
CA GLN A 66 -5.18 -2.94 -10.78
C GLN A 66 -5.34 -2.64 -9.30
N LYS A 67 -4.23 -2.65 -8.57
CA LYS A 67 -4.25 -2.47 -7.13
C LYS A 67 -4.63 -1.06 -6.72
N GLN A 68 -5.51 -0.95 -5.75
CA GLN A 68 -6.00 0.31 -5.24
C GLN A 68 -6.33 0.18 -3.75
N GLY A 69 -6.05 1.22 -2.99
CA GLY A 69 -6.49 1.34 -1.61
C GLY A 69 -7.21 2.66 -1.39
N SER A 70 -8.28 2.65 -0.62
CA SER A 70 -9.03 3.85 -0.23
C SER A 70 -8.77 4.18 1.21
N VAL A 71 -8.52 5.46 1.51
CA VAL A 71 -8.17 5.94 2.84
C VAL A 71 -9.10 7.07 3.25
N SER A 72 -9.60 6.98 4.49
CA SER A 72 -10.25 8.08 5.18
C SER A 72 -9.41 8.43 6.40
N GLN A 73 -8.82 9.61 6.41
CA GLN A 73 -7.85 10.01 7.42
C GLN A 73 -8.30 11.26 8.15
N LYS A 74 -8.27 11.21 9.48
CA LYS A 74 -8.48 12.40 10.30
C LYS A 74 -7.26 13.31 10.24
N ALA A 75 -7.51 14.61 10.18
CA ALA A 75 -6.47 15.62 10.08
C ALA A 75 -5.77 15.84 11.42
N TYR A 76 -4.47 15.57 11.47
CA TYR A 76 -3.62 15.89 12.61
C TYR A 76 -2.43 16.72 12.15
N LYS A 77 -2.28 17.91 12.72
CA LYS A 77 -1.11 18.73 12.48
C LYS A 77 0.13 18.04 13.06
N GLY A 78 1.20 17.94 12.28
CA GLY A 78 2.41 17.25 12.67
C GLY A 78 2.50 15.80 12.20
N ASP A 79 1.42 15.26 11.65
CA ASP A 79 1.46 13.95 10.99
C ASP A 79 2.07 14.09 9.59
N PRO A 80 3.27 13.53 9.34
CA PRO A 80 3.93 13.70 8.04
C PRO A 80 3.12 13.16 6.87
N CYS A 81 2.40 12.06 7.07
CA CYS A 81 1.55 11.47 6.03
C CYS A 81 0.40 12.41 5.66
N PHE A 82 -0.30 12.91 6.66
CA PHE A 82 -1.39 13.88 6.42
C PHE A 82 -0.88 15.14 5.71
N GLU A 83 0.23 15.70 6.17
CA GLU A 83 0.80 16.92 5.57
C GLU A 83 1.23 16.69 4.12
N PHE A 84 1.79 15.52 3.82
CA PHE A 84 2.13 15.14 2.45
C PHE A 84 0.90 15.05 1.54
N ILE A 85 -0.16 14.38 2.01
CA ILE A 85 -1.41 14.26 1.27
C ILE A 85 -2.08 15.64 1.07
N HIS A 86 -2.09 16.45 2.11
CA HIS A 86 -2.63 17.81 2.05
C HIS A 86 -1.92 18.67 0.99
N ALA A 87 -0.61 18.55 0.88
CA ALA A 87 0.17 19.28 -0.11
C ALA A 87 -0.18 18.88 -1.57
N GLY A 88 -0.80 17.72 -1.75
CA GLY A 88 -1.25 17.24 -3.06
C GLY A 88 -2.67 17.62 -3.46
N ILE A 89 -3.37 18.40 -2.63
CA ILE A 89 -4.71 18.90 -2.97
C ILE A 89 -4.63 19.75 -4.25
N ASP A 90 -5.58 19.53 -5.15
CA ASP A 90 -5.66 20.19 -6.46
C ASP A 90 -4.51 19.86 -7.42
N LYS A 91 -3.65 18.91 -7.10
CA LYS A 91 -2.61 18.43 -8.02
C LYS A 91 -3.06 17.20 -8.78
N LEU A 92 -2.71 17.13 -10.06
CA LEU A 92 -2.91 15.96 -10.89
C LEU A 92 -1.65 15.12 -10.91
N ASN A 93 -1.80 13.80 -11.00
CA ASN A 93 -0.69 12.85 -10.99
C ASN A 93 0.27 13.05 -9.81
N TYR A 94 -0.29 13.19 -8.62
CA TYR A 94 0.51 13.34 -7.42
C TYR A 94 1.17 12.00 -7.06
N LYS A 95 2.47 11.93 -7.28
CA LYS A 95 3.24 10.68 -7.18
C LYS A 95 3.76 10.42 -5.78
N THR A 96 3.88 9.15 -5.45
CA THR A 96 4.53 8.66 -4.23
C THR A 96 5.10 7.27 -4.50
N HIS A 97 5.89 6.76 -3.56
CA HIS A 97 6.24 5.34 -3.50
C HIS A 97 5.54 4.73 -2.29
N ILE A 98 4.92 3.58 -2.48
CA ILE A 98 4.16 2.88 -1.44
C ILE A 98 4.99 1.68 -1.00
N LEU A 99 5.31 1.63 0.29
CA LEU A 99 6.05 0.54 0.90
C LEU A 99 5.12 -0.23 1.84
N ASP A 100 4.77 -1.44 1.44
CA ASP A 100 3.95 -2.35 2.24
C ASP A 100 4.84 -3.39 2.91
N ILE A 101 4.70 -3.52 4.23
CA ILE A 101 5.56 -4.37 5.05
C ILE A 101 4.72 -5.42 5.77
N ASP A 102 5.10 -6.70 5.60
CA ASP A 102 4.53 -7.83 6.31
C ASP A 102 5.38 -8.15 7.55
N ARG A 103 5.17 -7.41 8.61
CA ARG A 103 5.97 -7.55 9.82
C ARG A 103 5.79 -8.89 10.52
N TRP A 104 4.63 -9.52 10.35
CA TRP A 104 4.31 -10.83 10.94
C TRP A 104 5.22 -11.95 10.41
N ASN A 105 5.77 -11.80 9.20
CA ASN A 105 6.59 -12.81 8.52
C ASN A 105 8.09 -12.49 8.55
N GLY A 106 8.50 -11.68 9.51
CA GLY A 106 9.90 -11.28 9.64
C GLY A 106 10.68 -12.11 10.65
N THR A 107 12.00 -12.15 10.45
CA THR A 107 12.95 -12.76 11.36
C THR A 107 14.14 -11.82 11.57
N ASP A 108 14.62 -11.74 12.81
CA ASP A 108 15.84 -10.99 13.17
C ASP A 108 15.84 -9.51 12.71
N GLY A 109 14.68 -8.85 12.81
CA GLY A 109 14.54 -7.44 12.44
C GLY A 109 14.50 -7.17 10.96
N SER A 110 14.44 -8.20 10.13
CA SER A 110 14.26 -8.10 8.68
C SER A 110 12.86 -8.60 8.30
N TYR A 111 12.10 -7.78 7.60
CA TYR A 111 10.71 -8.08 7.25
C TYR A 111 10.51 -8.10 5.75
N PRO A 112 9.73 -9.04 5.21
CA PRO A 112 9.32 -9.00 3.81
C PRO A 112 8.57 -7.71 3.51
N ALA A 113 8.89 -7.09 2.40
CA ALA A 113 8.26 -5.84 1.99
C ALA A 113 8.12 -5.76 0.48
N LYS A 114 7.20 -4.92 0.05
CA LYS A 114 6.94 -4.66 -1.36
C LYS A 114 6.92 -3.15 -1.60
N MET A 115 7.71 -2.71 -2.56
CA MET A 115 7.76 -1.33 -2.99
C MET A 115 7.01 -1.19 -4.31
N SER A 116 6.12 -0.22 -4.39
CA SER A 116 5.37 0.09 -5.61
C SER A 116 5.36 1.59 -5.84
N ASP A 117 5.39 1.98 -7.10
CA ASP A 117 5.05 3.35 -7.46
C ASP A 117 3.57 3.58 -7.19
N GLY A 118 3.21 4.79 -6.82
CA GLY A 118 1.84 5.12 -6.49
C GLY A 118 1.40 6.49 -6.99
N VAL A 119 0.10 6.61 -7.15
CA VAL A 119 -0.57 7.88 -7.46
C VAL A 119 -1.61 8.15 -6.40
N VAL A 120 -1.59 9.34 -5.84
CA VAL A 120 -2.57 9.81 -4.86
C VAL A 120 -3.64 10.62 -5.56
N ALA A 121 -4.89 10.22 -5.39
CA ALA A 121 -6.05 10.96 -5.90
C ALA A 121 -6.96 11.33 -4.73
N ILE A 122 -7.08 12.62 -4.43
CA ILE A 122 -7.90 13.09 -3.33
C ILE A 122 -9.36 13.15 -3.76
N THR A 123 -10.22 12.50 -2.99
CA THR A 123 -11.64 12.38 -3.30
C THR A 123 -12.52 13.31 -2.46
N SER A 124 -12.08 13.68 -1.26
CA SER A 124 -12.84 14.56 -0.37
C SER A 124 -11.91 15.28 0.61
N TYR A 125 -12.24 16.51 0.95
CA TYR A 125 -11.47 17.31 1.90
C TYR A 125 -12.38 18.20 2.74
N MET A 126 -12.10 18.29 4.03
CA MET A 126 -12.82 19.12 5.01
C MET A 126 -14.31 18.80 5.15
N GLY A 127 -14.63 17.55 5.48
CA GLY A 127 -15.98 17.23 5.96
C GLY A 127 -16.23 17.74 7.39
N GLU A 128 -17.39 17.48 7.94
CA GLU A 128 -17.77 17.86 9.31
C GLU A 128 -16.76 17.44 10.38
N THR A 129 -16.04 16.35 10.15
CA THR A 129 -15.08 15.76 11.09
C THR A 129 -13.63 16.11 10.79
N ALA A 130 -13.35 17.11 9.96
CA ALA A 130 -12.00 17.46 9.51
C ALA A 130 -11.24 16.24 8.97
N THR A 131 -11.82 15.58 7.98
CA THR A 131 -11.28 14.36 7.37
C THR A 131 -10.84 14.64 5.95
N ILE A 132 -9.75 14.01 5.54
CA ILE A 132 -9.33 13.94 4.14
C ILE A 132 -9.51 12.51 3.63
N GLU A 133 -10.12 12.35 2.46
CA GLU A 133 -10.30 11.06 1.82
C GLU A 133 -9.56 11.04 0.50
N TYR A 134 -8.88 9.92 0.24
CA TYR A 134 -8.09 9.76 -0.97
C TYR A 134 -7.94 8.29 -1.35
N ASP A 135 -7.65 8.06 -2.62
CA ASP A 135 -7.32 6.75 -3.14
C ASP A 135 -5.83 6.69 -3.45
N LEU A 136 -5.23 5.55 -3.13
CA LEU A 136 -3.87 5.22 -3.52
C LEU A 136 -3.94 4.20 -4.65
N TYR A 137 -3.48 4.59 -5.83
CA TYR A 137 -3.38 3.71 -6.98
C TYR A 137 -1.96 3.19 -7.08
N TYR A 138 -1.83 1.88 -7.14
CA TYR A 138 -0.54 1.23 -7.35
C TYR A 138 -0.24 1.22 -8.85
N ASP A 139 0.90 1.76 -9.23
CA ASP A 139 1.28 1.99 -10.62
C ASP A 139 2.45 1.07 -11.01
N GLY A 140 2.24 0.27 -12.04
CA GLY A 140 3.27 -0.63 -12.56
C GLY A 140 3.55 -1.85 -11.68
N ASP A 141 4.72 -2.43 -11.89
CA ASP A 141 5.14 -3.64 -11.19
C ASP A 141 5.64 -3.37 -9.78
N THR A 142 5.35 -4.32 -8.90
CA THR A 142 5.80 -4.27 -7.51
C THR A 142 7.19 -4.88 -7.40
N VAL A 143 8.09 -4.21 -6.69
CA VAL A 143 9.43 -4.72 -6.37
C VAL A 143 9.40 -5.39 -5.01
N GLU A 144 9.74 -6.66 -4.95
CA GLU A 144 9.88 -7.40 -3.70
C GLU A 144 11.23 -7.14 -3.05
N GLY A 145 11.26 -7.17 -1.74
CA GLY A 145 12.50 -6.98 -0.99
C GLY A 145 12.30 -7.19 0.49
N THR A 146 13.21 -6.63 1.26
CA THR A 146 13.16 -6.67 2.72
C THR A 146 13.30 -5.27 3.31
N VAL A 147 12.79 -5.11 4.52
CA VAL A 147 12.87 -3.85 5.27
C VAL A 147 13.45 -4.11 6.64
N SER A 148 14.36 -3.25 7.07
CA SER A 148 14.75 -3.09 8.47
C SER A 148 14.19 -1.78 8.99
N ILE A 149 13.70 -1.77 10.23
CA ILE A 149 13.13 -0.58 10.85
C ILE A 149 14.02 -0.19 12.05
N ALA A 150 14.56 1.02 12.00
CA ALA A 150 15.35 1.59 13.08
C ALA A 150 14.74 2.93 13.47
N ASP A 151 14.41 3.10 14.76
CA ASP A 151 13.78 4.32 15.29
C ASP A 151 12.49 4.74 14.51
N GLY A 152 11.72 3.74 14.06
CA GLY A 152 10.52 3.97 13.29
C GLY A 152 10.75 4.31 11.81
N ILE A 153 12.00 4.31 11.36
CA ILE A 153 12.35 4.63 9.96
C ILE A 153 12.68 3.34 9.20
N PRO A 154 11.91 3.00 8.16
CA PRO A 154 12.18 1.82 7.35
C PRO A 154 13.30 2.07 6.34
N THR A 155 14.10 1.05 6.11
CA THR A 155 15.10 1.00 5.04
C THR A 155 14.80 -0.20 4.16
N PHE A 156 14.44 0.06 2.91
CA PHE A 156 14.08 -0.98 1.94
C PHE A 156 15.28 -1.43 1.13
N THR A 157 15.44 -2.74 1.02
CA THR A 157 16.47 -3.38 0.19
C THR A 157 15.78 -4.30 -0.82
N PRO A 158 15.87 -3.98 -2.11
CA PRO A 158 15.29 -4.83 -3.15
C PRO A 158 15.89 -6.23 -3.14
N LYS A 159 15.08 -7.21 -3.49
CA LYS A 159 15.54 -8.58 -3.68
C LYS A 159 16.40 -8.66 -4.94
N ALA A 160 17.53 -9.28 -4.79
CA ALA A 160 18.44 -9.49 -5.91
C ALA A 160 17.91 -10.50 -6.93
#